data_2c35797c026e78f404b9ad9e99cd6a81
#
_entry.id   2c35797c026e78f404b9ad9e99cd6a81
#
_cell.length_a   1.000
_cell.length_b   1.000
_cell.length_c   1.000
_cell.angle_alpha   90.00
_cell.angle_beta   90.00
_cell.angle_gamma   90.00
#
_symmetry.space_group_name_H-M   'P 1'
#
loop_
_entity.id
_entity.type
_entity.pdbx_description
1 polymer ?
#
loop_
_entity_poly.entity_id
_entity_poly.type
_entity_poly.pdbx_seq_one_letter_code
_entity_poly.pdbx_strand_id
1 'polypeptide(L)'
;MRVEEALKEANLRLKPLCENPSRVAKILLMSYLDVSIEWIFLNQKSEFDDSGYFDLVKRFENYEPLEYITGKAGFYGLEFEVESGVLIPRPETEILVDKVLEIASGYKAPKIAEIGAGSGIISVMLALKTNAKIVATDINEKALKLAKKNALKFNVSDKIEFVKCSYIDEISGDIDILVSNPPYIAQDYKLDKFVINEPHEALFGGEVGDEILKNIILIARNRSIKHIACEMGYDQRESMQNALKFNGFEAEFYKDLAGFDRGFVARNIFTNF
;
A
#
# COMPACT_ATOMS: atom_id res chain seq x y z
N MET A 1 -21.24 11.39 -27.96
CA MET A 1 -20.80 12.73 -27.50
C MET A 1 -19.35 12.94 -27.93
N ARG A 2 -18.91 14.20 -28.12
CA ARG A 2 -17.48 14.49 -28.37
C ARG A 2 -16.65 14.37 -27.10
N VAL A 3 -15.37 14.02 -27.27
CA VAL A 3 -14.42 13.89 -26.15
C VAL A 3 -14.36 15.17 -25.29
N GLU A 4 -14.24 16.36 -25.92
CA GLU A 4 -14.17 17.63 -25.19
C GLU A 4 -15.46 17.95 -24.40
N GLU A 5 -16.61 17.58 -24.95
CA GLU A 5 -17.93 17.80 -24.32
C GLU A 5 -18.09 16.88 -23.09
N ALA A 6 -17.74 15.59 -23.24
CA ALA A 6 -17.78 14.62 -22.17
C ALA A 6 -16.85 14.99 -21.00
N LEU A 7 -15.62 15.42 -21.31
CA LEU A 7 -14.66 15.86 -20.29
C LEU A 7 -15.15 17.12 -19.56
N LYS A 8 -15.76 18.07 -20.28
CA LYS A 8 -16.32 19.29 -19.68
C LYS A 8 -17.48 18.97 -18.74
N GLU A 9 -18.39 18.08 -19.16
CA GLU A 9 -19.51 17.64 -18.32
C GLU A 9 -19.02 16.89 -17.08
N ALA A 10 -18.14 15.90 -17.25
CA ALA A 10 -17.56 15.17 -16.13
C ALA A 10 -16.82 16.10 -15.16
N ASN A 11 -16.02 17.05 -15.66
CA ASN A 11 -15.33 18.03 -14.81
C ASN A 11 -16.31 18.86 -13.97
N LEU A 12 -17.45 19.27 -14.51
CA LEU A 12 -18.48 20.01 -13.76
C LEU A 12 -19.11 19.13 -12.66
N ARG A 13 -19.42 17.88 -12.97
CA ARG A 13 -20.00 16.92 -12.01
C ARG A 13 -19.05 16.59 -10.87
N LEU A 14 -17.75 16.42 -11.16
CA LEU A 14 -16.73 16.03 -10.19
C LEU A 14 -16.19 17.18 -9.34
N LYS A 15 -16.42 18.44 -9.76
CA LYS A 15 -15.91 19.65 -9.08
C LYS A 15 -16.23 19.73 -7.59
N PRO A 16 -17.42 19.31 -7.08
CA PRO A 16 -17.73 19.34 -5.65
C PRO A 16 -17.02 18.26 -4.82
N LEU A 17 -16.37 17.28 -5.46
CA LEU A 17 -15.92 16.03 -4.83
C LEU A 17 -14.40 15.95 -4.66
N CYS A 18 -13.64 16.66 -5.49
CA CYS A 18 -12.18 16.57 -5.46
C CYS A 18 -11.52 17.88 -5.95
N GLU A 19 -10.27 18.08 -5.55
CA GLU A 19 -9.49 19.26 -5.88
C GLU A 19 -9.13 19.36 -7.38
N ASN A 20 -8.97 18.19 -8.04
CA ASN A 20 -8.55 18.16 -9.44
C ASN A 20 -9.52 17.36 -10.34
N PRO A 21 -10.75 17.84 -10.53
CA PRO A 21 -11.79 17.12 -11.26
C PRO A 21 -11.42 16.89 -12.74
N SER A 22 -10.67 17.81 -13.36
CA SER A 22 -10.21 17.65 -14.74
C SER A 22 -9.24 16.48 -14.90
N ARG A 23 -8.37 16.23 -13.91
CA ARG A 23 -7.48 15.08 -13.91
C ARG A 23 -8.27 13.79 -13.77
N VAL A 24 -9.21 13.74 -12.82
CA VAL A 24 -10.06 12.54 -12.58
C VAL A 24 -10.88 12.23 -13.84
N ALA A 25 -11.54 13.23 -14.45
CA ALA A 25 -12.32 13.06 -15.67
C ALA A 25 -11.48 12.43 -16.80
N LYS A 26 -10.24 12.92 -17.00
CA LYS A 26 -9.32 12.36 -18.02
C LYS A 26 -8.90 10.93 -17.69
N ILE A 27 -8.55 10.63 -16.45
CA ILE A 27 -8.14 9.25 -16.03
C ILE A 27 -9.29 8.27 -16.27
N LEU A 28 -10.52 8.64 -15.91
CA LEU A 28 -11.70 7.82 -16.17
C LEU A 28 -11.92 7.58 -17.66
N LEU A 29 -11.74 8.63 -18.49
CA LEU A 29 -11.90 8.50 -19.94
C LEU A 29 -10.77 7.65 -20.56
N MET A 30 -9.53 7.83 -20.12
CA MET A 30 -8.40 6.98 -20.53
C MET A 30 -8.66 5.50 -20.20
N SER A 31 -9.16 5.24 -19.01
CA SER A 31 -9.50 3.88 -18.57
C SER A 31 -10.67 3.29 -19.36
N TYR A 32 -11.68 4.08 -19.67
CA TYR A 32 -12.85 3.63 -20.42
C TYR A 32 -12.54 3.26 -21.87
N LEU A 33 -11.76 4.13 -22.55
CA LEU A 33 -11.40 3.95 -23.95
C LEU A 33 -10.13 3.12 -24.18
N ASP A 34 -9.41 2.79 -23.12
CA ASP A 34 -8.07 2.17 -23.17
C ASP A 34 -7.09 2.97 -24.05
N VAL A 35 -7.01 4.30 -23.81
CA VAL A 35 -6.20 5.23 -24.58
C VAL A 35 -5.24 6.03 -23.71
N SER A 36 -4.20 6.62 -24.33
CA SER A 36 -3.26 7.50 -23.63
C SER A 36 -3.79 8.94 -23.52
N ILE A 37 -3.13 9.74 -22.67
CA ILE A 37 -3.44 11.16 -22.51
C ILE A 37 -3.18 11.94 -23.81
N GLU A 38 -2.17 11.56 -24.59
CA GLU A 38 -1.86 12.17 -25.89
C GLU A 38 -2.99 11.94 -26.88
N TRP A 39 -3.58 10.73 -26.87
CA TRP A 39 -4.74 10.44 -27.70
C TRP A 39 -5.91 11.39 -27.39
N ILE A 40 -6.20 11.64 -26.11
CA ILE A 40 -7.25 12.59 -25.70
C ILE A 40 -6.98 13.98 -26.28
N PHE A 41 -5.73 14.48 -26.19
CA PHE A 41 -5.37 15.79 -26.73
C PHE A 41 -5.56 15.90 -28.24
N LEU A 42 -5.25 14.86 -28.97
CA LEU A 42 -5.34 14.82 -30.43
C LEU A 42 -6.78 14.60 -30.94
N ASN A 43 -7.65 13.97 -30.13
CA ASN A 43 -8.97 13.52 -30.54
C ASN A 43 -10.13 14.26 -29.85
N GLN A 44 -9.93 15.49 -29.39
CA GLN A 44 -10.95 16.26 -28.65
C GLN A 44 -12.30 16.37 -29.35
N LYS A 45 -12.30 16.42 -30.70
CA LYS A 45 -13.50 16.52 -31.53
C LYS A 45 -14.08 15.18 -31.98
N SER A 46 -13.41 14.07 -31.67
CA SER A 46 -13.88 12.74 -32.04
C SER A 46 -15.11 12.38 -31.20
N GLU A 47 -16.04 11.67 -31.83
CA GLU A 47 -17.24 11.16 -31.15
C GLU A 47 -16.97 9.73 -30.64
N PHE A 48 -17.59 9.38 -29.51
CA PHE A 48 -17.55 8.05 -28.91
C PHE A 48 -18.86 7.75 -28.20
N ASP A 49 -19.10 6.48 -27.87
CA ASP A 49 -20.19 6.08 -26.99
C ASP A 49 -19.82 6.41 -25.54
N ASP A 50 -20.52 7.37 -24.97
CA ASP A 50 -20.22 7.97 -23.67
C ASP A 50 -20.99 7.32 -22.50
N SER A 51 -21.88 6.38 -22.77
CA SER A 51 -22.71 5.76 -21.74
C SER A 51 -21.88 5.09 -20.63
N GLY A 52 -20.95 4.22 -21.01
CA GLY A 52 -20.06 3.56 -20.05
C GLY A 52 -19.07 4.51 -19.35
N TYR A 53 -18.67 5.59 -20.02
CA TYR A 53 -17.85 6.62 -19.40
C TYR A 53 -18.58 7.31 -18.24
N PHE A 54 -19.81 7.71 -18.44
CA PHE A 54 -20.61 8.34 -17.38
C PHE A 54 -21.01 7.36 -16.27
N ASP A 55 -21.04 6.07 -16.53
CA ASP A 55 -21.17 5.06 -15.46
C ASP A 55 -19.93 5.08 -14.54
N LEU A 56 -18.71 5.22 -15.10
CA LEU A 56 -17.51 5.40 -14.28
C LEU A 56 -17.53 6.71 -13.50
N VAL A 57 -17.95 7.82 -14.12
CA VAL A 57 -18.12 9.10 -13.43
C VAL A 57 -19.09 8.96 -12.26
N LYS A 58 -20.22 8.26 -12.45
CA LYS A 58 -21.21 8.01 -11.40
C LYS A 58 -20.67 7.16 -10.25
N ARG A 59 -19.81 6.17 -10.52
CA ARG A 59 -19.12 5.40 -9.48
C ARG A 59 -18.29 6.32 -8.59
N PHE A 60 -17.51 7.23 -9.19
CA PHE A 60 -16.71 8.21 -8.44
C PHE A 60 -17.60 9.20 -7.65
N GLU A 61 -18.74 9.62 -8.20
CA GLU A 61 -19.74 10.45 -7.49
C GLU A 61 -20.30 9.75 -6.24
N ASN A 62 -20.32 8.43 -6.24
CA ASN A 62 -20.68 7.61 -5.08
C ASN A 62 -19.49 7.33 -4.15
N TYR A 63 -18.41 8.10 -4.27
CA TYR A 63 -17.18 8.00 -3.47
C TYR A 63 -16.41 6.69 -3.63
N GLU A 64 -16.60 5.95 -4.74
CA GLU A 64 -15.73 4.84 -5.05
C GLU A 64 -14.34 5.38 -5.42
N PRO A 65 -13.24 4.88 -4.79
CA PRO A 65 -11.89 5.33 -5.12
C PRO A 65 -11.55 5.18 -6.60
N LEU A 66 -10.83 6.17 -7.14
CA LEU A 66 -10.44 6.19 -8.55
C LEU A 66 -9.68 4.93 -8.96
N GLU A 67 -8.81 4.47 -8.10
CA GLU A 67 -7.99 3.27 -8.29
C GLU A 67 -8.85 2.01 -8.40
N TYR A 68 -9.93 1.90 -7.62
CA TYR A 68 -10.87 0.78 -7.74
C TYR A 68 -11.69 0.85 -9.03
N ILE A 69 -12.04 2.06 -9.48
CA ILE A 69 -12.77 2.26 -10.73
C ILE A 69 -11.90 1.86 -11.93
N THR A 70 -10.62 2.23 -11.90
CA THR A 70 -9.67 1.97 -13.00
C THR A 70 -8.98 0.62 -12.90
N GLY A 71 -8.99 -0.01 -11.71
CA GLY A 71 -8.28 -1.26 -11.43
C GLY A 71 -6.76 -1.10 -11.30
N LYS A 72 -6.25 0.13 -11.20
CA LYS A 72 -4.82 0.43 -11.29
C LYS A 72 -4.39 1.49 -10.27
N ALA A 73 -3.18 1.32 -9.71
CA ALA A 73 -2.52 2.32 -8.86
C ALA A 73 -1.03 2.43 -9.21
N GLY A 74 -0.51 3.66 -9.19
CA GLY A 74 0.91 3.92 -9.33
C GLY A 74 1.64 3.69 -8.01
N PHE A 75 2.79 2.99 -8.05
CA PHE A 75 3.67 2.84 -6.90
C PHE A 75 5.10 2.64 -7.40
N TYR A 76 6.03 3.45 -6.90
CA TYR A 76 7.45 3.38 -7.26
C TYR A 76 7.72 3.52 -8.78
N GLY A 77 6.90 4.32 -9.46
CA GLY A 77 6.95 4.49 -10.92
C GLY A 77 6.41 3.32 -11.74
N LEU A 78 5.87 2.29 -11.08
CA LEU A 78 5.24 1.12 -11.71
C LEU A 78 3.71 1.17 -11.53
N GLU A 79 2.97 0.54 -12.44
CA GLU A 79 1.52 0.39 -12.37
C GLU A 79 1.16 -0.98 -11.79
N PHE A 80 0.58 -0.99 -10.59
CA PHE A 80 0.06 -2.18 -9.92
C PHE A 80 -1.44 -2.35 -10.18
N GLU A 81 -1.88 -3.60 -10.22
CA GLU A 81 -3.30 -3.90 -10.18
C GLU A 81 -3.84 -3.75 -8.77
N VAL A 82 -5.04 -3.17 -8.67
CA VAL A 82 -5.78 -2.99 -7.42
C VAL A 82 -7.24 -3.39 -7.61
N GLU A 83 -7.89 -3.79 -6.52
CA GLU A 83 -9.31 -4.12 -6.54
C GLU A 83 -9.97 -3.80 -5.20
N SER A 84 -11.28 -3.54 -5.22
CA SER A 84 -12.06 -3.28 -4.01
C SER A 84 -11.88 -4.40 -2.98
N GLY A 85 -11.76 -4.05 -1.70
CA GLY A 85 -11.50 -4.98 -0.60
C GLY A 85 -10.02 -5.28 -0.33
N VAL A 86 -9.10 -4.56 -0.99
CA VAL A 86 -7.65 -4.57 -0.70
C VAL A 86 -7.18 -3.12 -0.63
N LEU A 87 -6.35 -2.78 0.36
CA LEU A 87 -5.84 -1.42 0.55
C LEU A 87 -5.18 -0.88 -0.72
N ILE A 88 -5.53 0.34 -1.09
CA ILE A 88 -4.90 1.04 -2.22
C ILE A 88 -3.47 1.44 -1.83
N PRO A 89 -2.47 1.20 -2.70
CA PRO A 89 -1.10 1.66 -2.47
C PRO A 89 -1.00 3.13 -2.09
N ARG A 90 -0.20 3.44 -1.06
CA ARG A 90 0.06 4.82 -0.63
C ARG A 90 1.48 5.25 -1.03
N PRO A 91 1.66 6.48 -1.56
CA PRO A 91 2.99 6.97 -1.91
C PRO A 91 3.98 6.98 -0.72
N GLU A 92 3.49 7.23 0.49
CA GLU A 92 4.30 7.26 1.72
C GLU A 92 4.97 5.90 2.00
N THR A 93 4.35 4.79 1.58
CA THR A 93 4.88 3.44 1.73
C THR A 93 6.15 3.20 0.88
N GLU A 94 6.42 4.06 -0.13
CA GLU A 94 7.69 4.01 -0.88
C GLU A 94 8.89 4.27 0.04
N ILE A 95 8.73 5.13 1.05
CA ILE A 95 9.78 5.42 2.04
C ILE A 95 10.09 4.18 2.88
N LEU A 96 9.06 3.41 3.27
CA LEU A 96 9.25 2.14 3.96
C LEU A 96 10.06 1.15 3.11
N VAL A 97 9.74 1.05 1.82
CA VAL A 97 10.50 0.19 0.88
C VAL A 97 11.96 0.64 0.83
N ASP A 98 12.25 1.95 0.69
CA ASP A 98 13.62 2.47 0.69
C ASP A 98 14.38 2.11 1.95
N LYS A 99 13.75 2.25 3.12
CA LYS A 99 14.35 1.90 4.41
C LYS A 99 14.68 0.40 4.53
N VAL A 100 13.80 -0.45 4.01
CA VAL A 100 14.08 -1.91 3.96
C VAL A 100 15.21 -2.22 2.99
N LEU A 101 15.30 -1.54 1.84
CA LEU A 101 16.39 -1.70 0.88
C LEU A 101 17.74 -1.28 1.48
N GLU A 102 17.79 -0.19 2.27
CA GLU A 102 18.98 0.22 3.01
C GLU A 102 19.46 -0.91 3.95
N ILE A 103 18.56 -1.49 4.75
CA ILE A 103 18.88 -2.63 5.64
C ILE A 103 19.32 -3.85 4.83
N ALA A 104 18.58 -4.21 3.78
CA ALA A 104 18.85 -5.39 2.96
C ALA A 104 20.20 -5.33 2.24
N SER A 105 20.73 -4.13 1.97
CA SER A 105 22.05 -3.93 1.35
C SER A 105 23.20 -4.51 2.17
N GLY A 106 23.03 -4.67 3.47
CA GLY A 106 23.98 -5.33 4.38
C GLY A 106 24.00 -6.86 4.29
N TYR A 107 23.09 -7.46 3.50
CA TYR A 107 22.92 -8.90 3.37
C TYR A 107 23.17 -9.35 1.93
N LYS A 108 23.75 -10.55 1.78
CA LYS A 108 23.91 -11.16 0.43
C LYS A 108 22.58 -11.65 -0.14
N ALA A 109 21.74 -12.26 0.70
CA ALA A 109 20.42 -12.78 0.35
C ALA A 109 19.57 -12.84 1.64
N PRO A 110 18.95 -11.74 2.09
CA PRO A 110 18.17 -11.73 3.32
C PRO A 110 16.90 -12.55 3.17
N LYS A 111 16.43 -13.13 4.28
CA LYS A 111 15.07 -13.65 4.39
C LYS A 111 14.19 -12.56 4.98
N ILE A 112 13.24 -12.08 4.20
CA ILE A 112 12.32 -11.01 4.57
C ILE A 112 10.93 -11.60 4.79
N ALA A 113 10.26 -11.22 5.88
CA ALA A 113 8.85 -11.49 6.08
C ALA A 113 8.07 -10.19 6.01
N GLU A 114 6.99 -10.18 5.22
CA GLU A 114 6.00 -9.09 5.18
C GLU A 114 4.73 -9.53 5.89
N ILE A 115 4.23 -8.71 6.82
CA ILE A 115 2.93 -8.88 7.46
C ILE A 115 1.96 -7.88 6.82
N GLY A 116 0.80 -8.38 6.34
CA GLY A 116 -0.20 -7.57 5.65
C GLY A 116 0.23 -7.26 4.21
N ALA A 117 0.34 -8.29 3.37
CA ALA A 117 0.81 -8.16 1.99
C ALA A 117 -0.04 -7.21 1.13
N GLY A 118 -1.35 -7.10 1.42
CA GLY A 118 -2.26 -6.27 0.65
C GLY A 118 -2.21 -6.57 -0.84
N SER A 119 -1.95 -5.56 -1.67
CA SER A 119 -1.76 -5.72 -3.11
C SER A 119 -0.37 -6.26 -3.51
N GLY A 120 0.52 -6.53 -2.54
CA GLY A 120 1.86 -7.07 -2.76
C GLY A 120 2.92 -6.03 -3.14
N ILE A 121 2.63 -4.74 -3.02
CA ILE A 121 3.53 -3.66 -3.48
C ILE A 121 4.91 -3.71 -2.81
N ILE A 122 4.97 -3.94 -1.49
CA ILE A 122 6.23 -3.98 -0.74
C ILE A 122 7.03 -5.23 -1.17
N SER A 123 6.44 -6.41 -1.09
CA SER A 123 7.10 -7.66 -1.49
C SER A 123 7.59 -7.65 -2.93
N VAL A 124 6.76 -7.17 -3.86
CA VAL A 124 7.14 -7.08 -5.29
C VAL A 124 8.32 -6.13 -5.47
N MET A 125 8.30 -4.94 -4.85
CA MET A 125 9.40 -3.99 -4.98
C MET A 125 10.70 -4.53 -4.37
N LEU A 126 10.63 -5.18 -3.20
CA LEU A 126 11.79 -5.80 -2.58
C LEU A 126 12.35 -6.95 -3.44
N ALA A 127 11.47 -7.78 -4.04
CA ALA A 127 11.89 -8.86 -4.93
C ALA A 127 12.54 -8.36 -6.23
N LEU A 128 12.07 -7.23 -6.78
CA LEU A 128 12.67 -6.58 -7.94
C LEU A 128 14.06 -6.01 -7.67
N LYS A 129 14.25 -5.44 -6.48
CA LYS A 129 15.45 -4.65 -6.15
C LYS A 129 16.50 -5.43 -5.34
N THR A 130 16.20 -6.66 -4.88
CA THR A 130 17.12 -7.46 -4.05
C THR A 130 17.18 -8.91 -4.49
N ASN A 131 18.13 -9.65 -3.87
CA ASN A 131 18.19 -11.13 -3.94
C ASN A 131 17.50 -11.78 -2.73
N ALA A 132 16.59 -11.08 -2.05
CA ALA A 132 15.87 -11.59 -0.89
C ALA A 132 14.98 -12.78 -1.26
N LYS A 133 14.82 -13.69 -0.28
CA LYS A 133 13.71 -14.64 -0.24
C LYS A 133 12.62 -14.00 0.62
N ILE A 134 11.44 -13.84 0.07
CA ILE A 134 10.36 -13.11 0.72
C ILE A 134 9.22 -14.06 1.04
N VAL A 135 8.70 -13.96 2.26
CA VAL A 135 7.45 -14.59 2.66
C VAL A 135 6.48 -13.47 3.02
N ALA A 136 5.40 -13.36 2.27
CA ALA A 136 4.38 -12.34 2.46
C ALA A 136 3.09 -12.97 3.01
N THR A 137 2.62 -12.46 4.14
CA THR A 137 1.43 -12.99 4.82
C THR A 137 0.28 -12.01 4.78
N ASP A 138 -0.93 -12.53 4.72
CA ASP A 138 -2.16 -11.75 4.87
C ASP A 138 -3.28 -12.67 5.40
N ILE A 139 -4.21 -12.11 6.16
CA ILE A 139 -5.42 -12.80 6.60
C ILE A 139 -6.49 -12.83 5.49
N ASN A 140 -6.44 -11.85 4.57
CA ASN A 140 -7.39 -11.68 3.49
C ASN A 140 -6.93 -12.45 2.24
N GLU A 141 -7.70 -13.49 1.90
CA GLU A 141 -7.39 -14.32 0.71
C GLU A 141 -7.47 -13.53 -0.60
N LYS A 142 -8.33 -12.50 -0.66
CA LYS A 142 -8.43 -11.62 -1.82
C LYS A 142 -7.16 -10.81 -2.03
N ALA A 143 -6.60 -10.28 -0.93
CA ALA A 143 -5.31 -9.59 -0.95
C ALA A 143 -4.19 -10.50 -1.48
N LEU A 144 -4.09 -11.73 -0.98
CA LEU A 144 -3.08 -12.69 -1.45
C LEU A 144 -3.24 -13.06 -2.94
N LYS A 145 -4.48 -13.17 -3.44
CA LYS A 145 -4.74 -13.40 -4.88
C LYS A 145 -4.25 -12.23 -5.72
N LEU A 146 -4.55 -11.01 -5.29
CA LEU A 146 -4.10 -9.79 -5.96
C LEU A 146 -2.58 -9.63 -5.91
N ALA A 147 -1.97 -9.88 -4.74
CA ALA A 147 -0.52 -9.85 -4.58
C ALA A 147 0.19 -10.85 -5.49
N LYS A 148 -0.33 -12.09 -5.60
CA LYS A 148 0.17 -13.11 -6.55
C LYS A 148 0.06 -12.63 -7.99
N LYS A 149 -1.05 -11.98 -8.37
CA LYS A 149 -1.26 -11.43 -9.71
C LYS A 149 -0.23 -10.34 -10.04
N ASN A 150 0.02 -9.43 -9.09
CA ASN A 150 1.06 -8.41 -9.22
C ASN A 150 2.47 -9.03 -9.30
N ALA A 151 2.78 -10.03 -8.47
CA ALA A 151 4.07 -10.73 -8.53
C ALA A 151 4.30 -11.42 -9.90
N LEU A 152 3.25 -12.00 -10.49
CA LEU A 152 3.29 -12.57 -11.85
C LEU A 152 3.51 -11.48 -12.91
N LYS A 153 2.78 -10.36 -12.83
CA LYS A 153 2.91 -9.22 -13.74
C LYS A 153 4.35 -8.70 -13.81
N PHE A 154 5.05 -8.69 -12.69
CA PHE A 154 6.44 -8.21 -12.59
C PHE A 154 7.51 -9.31 -12.66
N ASN A 155 7.14 -10.57 -12.94
CA ASN A 155 8.05 -11.70 -13.09
C ASN A 155 8.92 -11.97 -11.83
N VAL A 156 8.35 -11.84 -10.63
CA VAL A 156 9.05 -12.09 -9.35
C VAL A 156 8.38 -13.15 -8.47
N SER A 157 7.45 -13.91 -9.03
CA SER A 157 6.68 -14.93 -8.28
C SER A 157 7.55 -16.03 -7.67
N ASP A 158 8.70 -16.32 -8.25
CA ASP A 158 9.66 -17.31 -7.78
C ASP A 158 10.45 -16.86 -6.53
N LYS A 159 10.42 -15.56 -6.22
CA LYS A 159 11.09 -14.97 -5.06
C LYS A 159 10.16 -14.76 -3.86
N ILE A 160 8.84 -14.87 -4.05
CA ILE A 160 7.85 -14.53 -3.04
C ILE A 160 6.93 -15.71 -2.76
N GLU A 161 6.92 -16.16 -1.51
CA GLU A 161 5.95 -17.10 -0.99
C GLU A 161 4.80 -16.34 -0.32
N PHE A 162 3.56 -16.61 -0.75
CA PHE A 162 2.36 -15.98 -0.19
C PHE A 162 1.60 -16.95 0.70
N VAL A 163 1.47 -16.63 1.98
CA VAL A 163 0.89 -17.50 3.01
C VAL A 163 -0.31 -16.82 3.68
N LYS A 164 -1.44 -17.53 3.76
CA LYS A 164 -2.61 -17.05 4.48
C LYS A 164 -2.47 -17.39 5.95
N CYS A 165 -2.09 -16.41 6.76
CA CYS A 165 -2.05 -16.54 8.21
C CYS A 165 -2.15 -15.17 8.90
N SER A 166 -2.39 -15.20 10.21
CA SER A 166 -2.26 -14.03 11.06
C SER A 166 -0.76 -13.79 11.36
N TYR A 167 -0.33 -12.55 11.24
CA TYR A 167 1.07 -12.19 11.40
C TYR A 167 2.02 -13.10 10.62
N ILE A 168 2.87 -13.88 11.33
CA ILE A 168 3.81 -14.88 10.77
C ILE A 168 3.65 -16.24 11.44
N ASP A 169 2.45 -16.57 11.92
CA ASP A 169 2.18 -17.75 12.75
C ASP A 169 2.52 -19.08 12.05
N GLU A 170 2.30 -19.15 10.73
CA GLU A 170 2.60 -20.33 9.90
C GLU A 170 4.03 -20.33 9.33
N ILE A 171 4.83 -19.29 9.65
CA ILE A 171 6.18 -19.17 9.07
C ILE A 171 7.23 -19.78 9.99
N SER A 172 7.99 -20.73 9.45
CA SER A 172 9.08 -21.40 10.14
C SER A 172 10.45 -20.85 9.76
N GLY A 173 11.44 -21.11 10.65
CA GLY A 173 12.85 -20.75 10.45
C GLY A 173 13.13 -19.26 10.70
N ASP A 174 14.39 -18.89 10.49
CA ASP A 174 14.89 -17.55 10.79
C ASP A 174 14.40 -16.51 9.79
N ILE A 175 14.20 -15.29 10.28
CA ILE A 175 13.82 -14.10 9.50
C ILE A 175 14.85 -13.01 9.83
N ASP A 176 15.46 -12.42 8.82
CA ASP A 176 16.42 -11.33 9.00
C ASP A 176 15.72 -9.98 9.17
N ILE A 177 14.68 -9.72 8.34
CA ILE A 177 13.95 -8.45 8.30
C ILE A 177 12.45 -8.72 8.33
N LEU A 178 11.73 -8.08 9.24
CA LEU A 178 10.27 -8.05 9.29
C LEU A 178 9.81 -6.68 8.81
N VAL A 179 8.95 -6.65 7.80
CA VAL A 179 8.37 -5.42 7.26
C VAL A 179 6.84 -5.46 7.33
N SER A 180 6.22 -4.32 7.62
CA SER A 180 4.76 -4.20 7.59
C SER A 180 4.31 -2.76 7.37
N ASN A 181 3.28 -2.59 6.57
CA ASN A 181 2.37 -1.45 6.64
C ASN A 181 1.04 -1.94 7.22
N PRO A 182 0.93 -2.06 8.54
CA PRO A 182 -0.26 -2.64 9.17
C PRO A 182 -1.36 -1.59 9.30
N PRO A 183 -2.60 -1.99 9.59
CA PRO A 183 -3.63 -1.06 10.04
C PRO A 183 -3.16 -0.33 11.31
N TYR A 184 -3.30 1.01 11.32
CA TYR A 184 -2.84 1.86 12.43
C TYR A 184 -3.80 2.99 12.82
N ILE A 185 -4.99 3.04 12.25
CA ILE A 185 -5.99 4.07 12.54
C ILE A 185 -6.79 3.67 13.78
N ALA A 186 -7.01 4.62 14.70
CA ALA A 186 -7.87 4.42 15.87
C ALA A 186 -9.34 4.29 15.46
N GLN A 187 -10.11 3.49 16.21
CA GLN A 187 -11.48 3.12 15.88
C GLN A 187 -12.46 4.30 15.82
N ASP A 188 -12.19 5.38 16.57
CA ASP A 188 -13.02 6.59 16.62
C ASP A 188 -12.63 7.66 15.58
N TYR A 189 -11.58 7.41 14.79
CA TYR A 189 -11.09 8.36 13.79
C TYR A 189 -12.07 8.50 12.62
N LYS A 190 -12.37 9.74 12.24
CA LYS A 190 -13.27 10.03 11.11
C LYS A 190 -12.51 9.99 9.80
N LEU A 191 -12.82 9.00 9.00
CA LEU A 191 -12.23 8.81 7.68
C LEU A 191 -12.84 9.77 6.65
N ASP A 192 -12.04 10.08 5.61
CA ASP A 192 -12.53 10.68 4.38
C ASP A 192 -13.54 9.76 3.67
N LYS A 193 -14.46 10.35 2.90
CA LYS A 193 -15.53 9.63 2.21
C LYS A 193 -15.04 8.61 1.18
N PHE A 194 -13.90 8.82 0.57
CA PHE A 194 -13.31 7.85 -0.35
C PHE A 194 -12.63 6.72 0.44
N VAL A 195 -11.90 7.07 1.51
CA VAL A 195 -11.18 6.09 2.35
C VAL A 195 -12.13 5.14 3.07
N ILE A 196 -13.34 5.59 3.45
CA ILE A 196 -14.34 4.72 4.11
C ILE A 196 -14.81 3.55 3.22
N ASN A 197 -14.60 3.63 1.91
CA ASN A 197 -14.89 2.56 0.95
C ASN A 197 -13.75 1.54 0.78
N GLU A 198 -12.63 1.75 1.48
CA GLU A 198 -11.56 0.76 1.58
C GLU A 198 -11.82 -0.23 2.73
N PRO A 199 -11.16 -1.40 2.74
CA PRO A 199 -11.47 -2.44 3.73
C PRO A 199 -11.15 -1.99 5.16
N HIS A 200 -12.12 -2.08 6.05
CA HIS A 200 -12.01 -1.67 7.44
C HIS A 200 -10.83 -2.36 8.16
N GLU A 201 -10.66 -3.65 7.94
CA GLU A 201 -9.58 -4.45 8.52
C GLU A 201 -8.17 -4.04 8.06
N ALA A 202 -8.06 -3.30 6.96
CA ALA A 202 -6.78 -2.77 6.47
C ALA A 202 -6.49 -1.33 6.95
N LEU A 203 -7.45 -0.70 7.63
CA LEU A 203 -7.35 0.69 8.11
C LEU A 203 -7.20 0.77 9.62
N PHE A 204 -8.06 0.05 10.37
CA PHE A 204 -8.17 0.20 11.81
C PHE A 204 -7.28 -0.79 12.57
N GLY A 205 -6.34 -0.25 13.35
CA GLY A 205 -5.34 -0.99 14.11
C GLY A 205 -5.76 -1.40 15.53
N GLY A 206 -6.98 -1.04 15.95
CA GLY A 206 -7.50 -1.29 17.28
C GLY A 206 -8.22 -0.08 17.87
N GLU A 207 -8.48 -0.10 19.17
CA GLU A 207 -9.17 1.00 19.88
C GLU A 207 -8.36 2.30 19.82
N VAL A 208 -7.03 2.20 20.08
CA VAL A 208 -6.08 3.32 20.02
C VAL A 208 -5.37 3.37 18.65
N GLY A 209 -5.35 2.25 17.91
CA GLY A 209 -4.76 2.14 16.58
C GLY A 209 -3.33 1.63 16.57
N ASP A 210 -2.67 1.46 17.70
CA ASP A 210 -1.27 1.02 17.77
C ASP A 210 -1.10 -0.45 18.23
N GLU A 211 -2.20 -1.16 18.47
CA GLU A 211 -2.22 -2.51 19.05
C GLU A 211 -1.57 -3.52 18.12
N ILE A 212 -1.83 -3.44 16.83
CA ILE A 212 -1.23 -4.34 15.84
C ILE A 212 0.28 -4.12 15.74
N LEU A 213 0.73 -2.87 15.74
CA LEU A 213 2.15 -2.51 15.74
C LEU A 213 2.88 -3.05 16.98
N LYS A 214 2.28 -2.93 18.17
CA LYS A 214 2.83 -3.49 19.41
C LYS A 214 2.96 -5.00 19.34
N ASN A 215 1.98 -5.69 18.77
CA ASN A 215 2.04 -7.14 18.56
C ASN A 215 3.15 -7.52 17.58
N ILE A 216 3.34 -6.79 16.47
CA ILE A 216 4.43 -7.01 15.52
C ILE A 216 5.78 -6.89 16.23
N ILE A 217 5.99 -5.87 17.06
CA ILE A 217 7.22 -5.69 17.85
C ILE A 217 7.44 -6.86 18.81
N LEU A 218 6.40 -7.32 19.49
CA LEU A 218 6.48 -8.47 20.41
C LEU A 218 6.83 -9.77 19.68
N ILE A 219 6.20 -10.01 18.53
CA ILE A 219 6.49 -11.17 17.66
C ILE A 219 7.96 -11.14 17.21
N ALA A 220 8.43 -9.99 16.74
CA ALA A 220 9.81 -9.84 16.30
C ALA A 220 10.81 -10.12 17.43
N ARG A 221 10.54 -9.66 18.65
CA ARG A 221 11.33 -9.99 19.84
C ARG A 221 11.35 -11.51 20.09
N ASN A 222 10.17 -12.13 20.16
CA ASN A 222 10.02 -13.55 20.48
C ASN A 222 10.67 -14.47 19.45
N ARG A 223 10.70 -14.03 18.18
CA ARG A 223 11.32 -14.72 17.05
C ARG A 223 12.79 -14.33 16.85
N SER A 224 13.37 -13.48 17.72
CA SER A 224 14.75 -12.98 17.61
C SER A 224 15.06 -12.38 16.24
N ILE A 225 14.09 -11.72 15.63
CA ILE A 225 14.24 -11.05 14.33
C ILE A 225 15.21 -9.89 14.48
N LYS A 226 16.16 -9.77 13.54
CA LYS A 226 17.25 -8.78 13.63
C LYS A 226 16.79 -7.35 13.36
N HIS A 227 15.92 -7.18 12.34
CA HIS A 227 15.44 -5.87 11.92
C HIS A 227 13.94 -5.86 11.76
N ILE A 228 13.32 -4.73 12.14
CA ILE A 228 11.91 -4.43 11.92
C ILE A 228 11.82 -3.12 11.17
N ALA A 229 10.93 -3.03 10.19
CA ALA A 229 10.57 -1.80 9.52
C ALA A 229 9.05 -1.71 9.41
N CYS A 230 8.44 -0.67 10.00
CA CYS A 230 6.98 -0.53 9.96
C CYS A 230 6.56 0.90 9.63
N GLU A 231 5.47 1.02 8.87
CA GLU A 231 4.69 2.25 8.78
C GLU A 231 3.83 2.41 10.04
N MET A 232 3.51 3.65 10.43
CA MET A 232 2.70 3.98 11.61
C MET A 232 1.92 5.28 11.40
N GLY A 233 0.94 5.53 12.26
CA GLY A 233 0.25 6.80 12.34
C GLY A 233 1.18 7.94 12.81
N TYR A 234 0.92 9.15 12.32
CA TYR A 234 1.75 10.33 12.57
C TYR A 234 1.86 10.73 14.07
N ASP A 235 0.91 10.29 14.89
CA ASP A 235 0.79 10.55 16.32
C ASP A 235 1.29 9.40 17.21
N GLN A 236 1.76 8.29 16.61
CA GLN A 236 2.11 7.07 17.35
C GLN A 236 3.60 6.97 17.72
N ARG A 237 4.41 7.97 17.38
CA ARG A 237 5.87 7.93 17.60
C ARG A 237 6.27 7.61 19.04
N GLU A 238 5.70 8.30 20.02
CA GLU A 238 6.04 8.12 21.43
C GLU A 238 5.68 6.70 21.91
N SER A 239 4.49 6.23 21.55
CA SER A 239 4.03 4.86 21.88
C SER A 239 4.97 3.81 21.28
N MET A 240 5.34 3.95 19.99
CA MET A 240 6.25 3.01 19.34
C MET A 240 7.67 3.07 19.90
N GLN A 241 8.18 4.25 20.22
CA GLN A 241 9.49 4.41 20.86
C GLN A 241 9.57 3.66 22.19
N ASN A 242 8.52 3.78 23.02
CA ASN A 242 8.43 3.09 24.30
C ASN A 242 8.32 1.56 24.11
N ALA A 243 7.47 1.11 23.18
CA ALA A 243 7.30 -0.31 22.88
C ALA A 243 8.59 -0.97 22.36
N LEU A 244 9.27 -0.31 21.42
CA LEU A 244 10.54 -0.79 20.85
C LEU A 244 11.64 -0.89 21.92
N LYS A 245 11.83 0.17 22.71
CA LYS A 245 12.81 0.19 23.79
C LYS A 245 12.54 -0.91 24.84
N PHE A 246 11.28 -1.07 25.24
CA PHE A 246 10.89 -2.13 26.20
C PHE A 246 11.18 -3.54 25.67
N ASN A 247 11.05 -3.73 24.36
CA ASN A 247 11.30 -5.01 23.71
C ASN A 247 12.76 -5.22 23.24
N GLY A 248 13.68 -4.32 23.57
CA GLY A 248 15.11 -4.46 23.27
C GLY A 248 15.47 -4.13 21.82
N PHE A 249 14.77 -3.17 21.23
CA PHE A 249 15.10 -2.62 19.92
C PHE A 249 15.62 -1.20 20.02
N GLU A 250 16.66 -0.91 19.24
CA GLU A 250 17.13 0.44 18.95
C GLU A 250 16.49 0.92 17.65
N ALA A 251 15.82 2.07 17.67
CA ALA A 251 14.97 2.52 16.55
C ALA A 251 15.36 3.89 16.02
N GLU A 252 15.25 4.03 14.70
CA GLU A 252 15.26 5.29 13.96
C GLU A 252 13.87 5.53 13.37
N PHE A 253 13.31 6.72 13.61
CA PHE A 253 12.01 7.14 13.07
C PHE A 253 12.21 8.01 11.84
N TYR A 254 11.38 7.80 10.83
CA TYR A 254 11.39 8.58 9.60
C TYR A 254 10.09 9.35 9.40
N LYS A 255 10.19 10.40 8.58
CA LYS A 255 9.07 11.28 8.24
C LYS A 255 8.73 11.14 6.77
N ASP A 256 7.47 11.46 6.44
CA ASP A 256 7.04 11.62 5.07
C ASP A 256 7.49 12.99 4.48
N LEU A 257 7.18 13.22 3.20
CA LEU A 257 7.52 14.46 2.51
C LEU A 257 6.77 15.69 3.05
N ALA A 258 5.68 15.49 3.76
CA ALA A 258 4.93 16.55 4.45
C ALA A 258 5.51 16.89 5.84
N GLY A 259 6.49 16.10 6.31
CA GLY A 259 7.17 16.29 7.59
C GLY A 259 6.49 15.61 8.78
N PHE A 260 5.47 14.79 8.56
CA PHE A 260 4.83 14.00 9.60
C PHE A 260 5.63 12.71 9.88
N ASP A 261 5.67 12.29 11.14
CA ASP A 261 6.22 10.99 11.48
C ASP A 261 5.40 9.89 10.76
N ARG A 262 6.11 8.96 10.08
CA ARG A 262 5.43 7.99 9.20
C ARG A 262 5.81 6.54 9.49
N GLY A 263 6.92 6.30 10.15
CA GLY A 263 7.33 4.94 10.46
C GLY A 263 8.67 4.88 11.19
N PHE A 264 9.14 3.66 11.37
CA PHE A 264 10.42 3.38 12.01
C PHE A 264 11.13 2.21 11.35
N VAL A 265 12.46 2.22 11.49
CA VAL A 265 13.31 1.04 11.36
C VAL A 265 13.96 0.77 12.70
N ALA A 266 14.06 -0.51 13.10
CA ALA A 266 14.62 -0.85 14.39
C ALA A 266 15.48 -2.11 14.31
N ARG A 267 16.56 -2.12 15.09
CA ARG A 267 17.49 -3.24 15.21
C ARG A 267 17.39 -3.88 16.60
N ASN A 268 17.34 -5.18 16.63
CA ASN A 268 17.36 -5.96 17.87
C ASN A 268 18.76 -5.88 18.50
N ILE A 269 18.86 -5.36 19.72
CA ILE A 269 20.14 -5.20 20.43
C ILE A 269 20.71 -6.51 20.99
N PHE A 270 19.92 -7.59 21.03
CA PHE A 270 20.31 -8.89 21.56
C PHE A 270 20.78 -9.89 20.49
N THR A 271 20.57 -9.58 19.21
CA THR A 271 21.06 -10.42 18.11
C THR A 271 22.44 -9.92 17.68
N ASN A 272 23.47 -10.72 17.98
CA ASN A 272 24.82 -10.48 17.46
C ASN A 272 24.83 -10.77 15.96
N PHE A 273 25.64 -9.98 15.22
CA PHE A 273 25.92 -10.18 13.79
C PHE A 273 26.64 -11.51 13.54
#